data_ed5eacd70a5851b9fa34850a3c46794b
#
_entry.id   ed5eacd70a5851b9fa34850a3c46794b
#
_cell.length_a   1.000
_cell.length_b   1.000
_cell.length_c   1.000
_cell.angle_alpha   90.00
_cell.angle_beta   90.00
_cell.angle_gamma   90.00
#
_symmetry.space_group_name_H-M   'P 1'
#
loop_
_entity.id
_entity.type
_entity.pdbx_description
1 polymer ?
#
loop_
_entity_poly.entity_id
_entity_poly.type
_entity_poly.pdbx_seq_one_letter_code
_entity_poly.pdbx_strand_id
1 'polypeptide(L)'
;MATPESRRSIPASAGEVGSTWIAPRDAVATLVVAHGAGAGMDHPFLAGFCRAMGEAGVATVRFNFPYIELGRQSPDPERVLRETWLAAFDAASDRAQGRPVLAGGKSRGGRIASMCVADG
;
A
#
# COMPACT_ATOMS: atom_id res chain seq x y z
N MET A 1 0.99 1.24 -23.67
CA MET A 1 0.71 -0.07 -23.08
C MET A 1 0.71 0.04 -21.56
N ALA A 2 -0.31 -0.49 -20.92
CA ALA A 2 -0.42 -0.40 -19.46
C ALA A 2 0.67 -1.22 -18.77
N THR A 3 1.20 -0.71 -17.66
CA THR A 3 2.16 -1.43 -16.83
C THR A 3 1.46 -2.62 -16.17
N PRO A 4 2.05 -3.82 -16.20
CA PRO A 4 1.45 -4.98 -15.58
C PRO A 4 1.30 -4.81 -14.06
N GLU A 5 0.27 -5.44 -13.51
CA GLU A 5 0.04 -5.50 -12.07
C GLU A 5 0.40 -6.89 -11.56
N SER A 6 1.11 -6.94 -10.43
CA SER A 6 1.46 -8.18 -9.76
C SER A 6 0.79 -8.23 -8.41
N ARG A 7 0.19 -9.37 -8.07
CA ARG A 7 -0.36 -9.58 -6.74
C ARG A 7 0.61 -10.38 -5.91
N ARG A 8 0.83 -9.94 -4.66
CA ARG A 8 1.77 -10.58 -3.74
C ARG A 8 1.23 -10.54 -2.33
N SER A 9 1.57 -11.55 -1.54
CA SER A 9 1.28 -11.54 -0.11
C SER A 9 2.38 -10.80 0.62
N ILE A 10 2.00 -10.03 1.63
CA ILE A 10 2.94 -9.37 2.53
C ILE A 10 2.73 -9.96 3.91
N PRO A 11 3.77 -10.60 4.51
CA PRO A 11 3.65 -11.08 5.88
C PRO A 11 3.61 -9.90 6.86
N ALA A 12 2.66 -9.93 7.77
CA ALA A 12 2.51 -8.92 8.79
C ALA A 12 2.23 -9.60 10.12
N SER A 13 2.31 -8.87 11.23
CA SER A 13 2.18 -9.47 12.56
C SER A 13 0.82 -10.11 12.81
N ALA A 14 -0.24 -9.58 12.21
CA ALA A 14 -1.60 -10.13 12.35
C ALA A 14 -1.95 -11.13 11.25
N GLY A 15 -0.99 -11.52 10.40
CA GLY A 15 -1.20 -12.45 9.30
C GLY A 15 -0.86 -11.83 7.96
N GLU A 16 -0.82 -12.65 6.93
CA GLU A 16 -0.52 -12.18 5.59
C GLU A 16 -1.66 -11.33 5.02
N VAL A 17 -1.32 -10.29 4.30
CA VAL A 17 -2.29 -9.45 3.60
C VAL A 17 -1.97 -9.41 2.11
N GLY A 18 -3.00 -9.22 1.29
CA GLY A 18 -2.83 -9.08 -0.14
C GLY A 18 -2.28 -7.71 -0.50
N SER A 19 -1.53 -7.66 -1.58
CA SER A 19 -1.01 -6.41 -2.13
C SER A 19 -1.01 -6.48 -3.65
N THR A 20 -1.03 -5.30 -4.28
CA THR A 20 -0.94 -5.19 -5.73
C THR A 20 0.17 -4.20 -6.05
N TRP A 21 1.08 -4.64 -6.88
CA TRP A 21 2.30 -3.92 -7.24
C TRP A 21 2.24 -3.51 -8.69
N ILE A 22 2.57 -2.25 -8.95
CA ILE A 22 2.76 -1.73 -10.29
C ILE A 22 4.17 -1.15 -10.32
N ALA A 23 5.05 -1.72 -11.13
CA ALA A 23 6.45 -1.33 -11.16
C ALA A 23 6.86 -1.02 -12.59
N PRO A 24 6.65 0.22 -13.05
CA PRO A 24 7.08 0.60 -14.40
C PRO A 24 8.61 0.56 -14.49
N ARG A 25 9.10 0.29 -15.71
CA ARG A 25 10.54 0.31 -15.94
C ARG A 25 11.07 1.72 -15.65
N ASP A 26 12.21 1.78 -14.99
CA ASP A 26 12.86 3.05 -14.65
C ASP A 26 12.00 3.96 -13.77
N ALA A 27 11.22 3.38 -12.88
CA ALA A 27 10.42 4.16 -11.94
C ALA A 27 11.32 5.10 -11.14
N VAL A 28 10.88 6.34 -10.96
CA VAL A 28 11.66 7.36 -10.23
C VAL A 28 11.48 7.27 -8.72
N ALA A 29 10.39 6.63 -8.27
CA ALA A 29 10.08 6.47 -6.86
C ALA A 29 9.07 5.35 -6.70
N THR A 30 8.89 4.89 -5.46
CA THR A 30 7.85 3.94 -5.10
C THR A 30 6.91 4.59 -4.08
N LEU A 31 5.62 4.51 -4.33
CA LEU A 31 4.60 5.05 -3.44
C LEU A 31 3.83 3.88 -2.79
N VAL A 32 3.87 3.80 -1.47
CA VAL A 32 3.10 2.84 -0.70
C VAL A 32 1.78 3.48 -0.32
N VAL A 33 0.67 2.87 -0.71
CA VAL A 33 -0.66 3.49 -0.59
C VAL A 33 -1.58 2.63 0.26
N ALA A 34 -2.11 3.22 1.32
CA ALA A 34 -3.07 2.58 2.21
C ALA A 34 -4.50 2.99 1.84
N HIS A 35 -5.43 2.02 1.90
CA HIS A 35 -6.83 2.29 1.57
C HIS A 35 -7.58 2.98 2.70
N GLY A 36 -8.74 3.56 2.37
CA GLY A 36 -9.63 4.16 3.36
C GLY A 36 -10.50 3.11 4.05
N ALA A 37 -11.27 3.56 5.04
CA ALA A 37 -12.15 2.68 5.81
C ALA A 37 -13.20 2.01 4.92
N GLY A 38 -13.32 0.68 5.05
CA GLY A 38 -14.34 -0.09 4.36
C GLY A 38 -14.15 -0.30 2.86
N ALA A 39 -13.05 0.20 2.29
CA ALA A 39 -12.90 0.23 0.83
C ALA A 39 -11.98 -0.84 0.26
N GLY A 40 -10.89 -1.18 0.95
CA GLY A 40 -9.91 -2.13 0.44
C GLY A 40 -9.03 -1.56 -0.69
N MET A 41 -8.01 -2.31 -1.04
CA MET A 41 -7.02 -1.87 -2.04
C MET A 41 -7.57 -1.87 -3.47
N ASP A 42 -8.63 -2.63 -3.74
CA ASP A 42 -9.18 -2.75 -5.08
C ASP A 42 -10.32 -1.77 -5.35
N HIS A 43 -10.58 -0.85 -4.43
CA HIS A 43 -11.55 0.21 -4.68
C HIS A 43 -11.17 0.96 -5.97
N PRO A 44 -12.13 1.22 -6.88
CA PRO A 44 -11.82 1.79 -8.20
C PRO A 44 -11.01 3.08 -8.16
N PHE A 45 -11.26 3.94 -7.20
CA PHE A 45 -10.50 5.18 -7.05
C PHE A 45 -9.02 4.88 -6.78
N LEU A 46 -8.73 3.99 -5.82
CA LEU A 46 -7.36 3.69 -5.44
C LEU A 46 -6.62 2.94 -6.54
N ALA A 47 -7.27 1.95 -7.14
CA ALA A 47 -6.69 1.19 -8.25
C ALA A 47 -6.42 2.11 -9.44
N GLY A 48 -7.36 2.99 -9.79
CA GLY A 48 -7.17 3.95 -10.89
C GLY A 48 -6.06 4.94 -10.62
N PHE A 49 -5.97 5.43 -9.39
CA PHE A 49 -4.88 6.33 -8.98
C PHE A 49 -3.51 5.66 -9.15
N CYS A 50 -3.38 4.41 -8.67
CA CYS A 50 -2.12 3.69 -8.77
C CYS A 50 -1.75 3.39 -10.22
N ARG A 51 -2.71 3.07 -11.07
CA ARG A 51 -2.45 2.87 -12.50
C ARG A 51 -1.99 4.15 -13.17
N ALA A 52 -2.60 5.28 -12.84
CA ALA A 52 -2.18 6.57 -13.37
C ALA A 52 -0.77 6.93 -12.92
N MET A 53 -0.42 6.65 -11.68
CA MET A 53 0.94 6.86 -11.17
C MET A 53 1.94 6.01 -11.94
N GLY A 54 1.60 4.74 -12.21
CA GLY A 54 2.46 3.85 -13.01
C GLY A 54 2.73 4.41 -14.39
N GLU A 55 1.71 4.97 -15.05
CA GLU A 55 1.87 5.59 -16.35
C GLU A 55 2.76 6.83 -16.28
N ALA A 56 2.79 7.51 -15.13
CA ALA A 56 3.64 8.67 -14.91
C ALA A 56 5.06 8.29 -14.45
N GLY A 57 5.38 7.01 -14.37
CA GLY A 57 6.73 6.55 -14.01
C GLY A 57 6.95 6.36 -12.52
N VAL A 58 5.90 6.26 -11.72
CA VAL A 58 5.99 6.01 -10.28
C VAL A 58 5.46 4.61 -9.98
N ALA A 59 6.29 3.79 -9.34
CA ALA A 59 5.85 2.48 -8.88
C ALA A 59 4.89 2.64 -7.69
N THR A 60 3.91 1.76 -7.58
CA THR A 60 2.98 1.79 -6.46
C THR A 60 2.84 0.42 -5.83
N VAL A 61 2.61 0.40 -4.52
CA VAL A 61 2.24 -0.77 -3.76
C VAL A 61 0.99 -0.40 -2.98
N ARG A 62 -0.14 -1.02 -3.31
CA ARG A 62 -1.34 -0.88 -2.50
C ARG A 62 -1.62 -2.21 -1.83
N PHE A 63 -2.19 -2.18 -0.65
CA PHE A 63 -2.38 -3.38 0.14
C PHE A 63 -3.68 -3.31 0.94
N ASN A 64 -4.14 -4.46 1.42
CA ASN A 64 -5.29 -4.53 2.31
C ASN A 64 -4.85 -4.56 3.76
N PHE A 65 -5.57 -3.85 4.63
CA PHE A 65 -5.45 -4.10 6.07
C PHE A 65 -6.13 -5.42 6.42
N PRO A 66 -5.74 -6.06 7.54
CA PRO A 66 -6.26 -7.40 7.87
C PRO A 66 -7.80 -7.50 7.92
N TYR A 67 -8.49 -6.48 8.41
CA TYR A 67 -9.95 -6.56 8.52
C TYR A 67 -10.62 -6.70 7.13
N ILE A 68 -10.03 -6.14 6.09
CA ILE A 68 -10.54 -6.29 4.72
C ILE A 68 -10.34 -7.74 4.25
N GLU A 69 -9.17 -8.32 4.54
CA GLU A 69 -8.87 -9.72 4.17
C GLU A 69 -9.85 -10.68 4.84
N LEU A 70 -10.30 -10.35 6.04
CA LEU A 70 -11.22 -11.16 6.82
C LEU A 70 -12.70 -10.86 6.53
N GLY A 71 -12.98 -9.93 5.64
CA GLY A 71 -14.34 -9.55 5.29
C GLY A 71 -15.09 -8.80 6.39
N ARG A 72 -14.37 -8.17 7.30
CA ARG A 72 -14.98 -7.40 8.38
C ARG A 72 -15.23 -5.96 7.95
N GLN A 73 -16.24 -5.33 8.56
CA GLN A 73 -16.52 -3.92 8.32
C GLN A 73 -15.83 -3.03 9.35
N SER A 74 -15.62 -3.52 10.56
CA SER A 74 -14.95 -2.76 11.61
C SER A 74 -13.45 -2.76 11.38
N PRO A 75 -12.81 -1.58 11.41
CA PRO A 75 -11.36 -1.51 11.24
C PRO A 75 -10.61 -2.23 12.37
N ASP A 76 -9.40 -2.67 12.06
CA ASP A 76 -8.49 -3.23 13.06
C ASP A 76 -8.10 -2.16 14.08
N PRO A 77 -7.63 -2.57 15.27
CA PRO A 77 -7.02 -1.63 16.20
C PRO A 77 -5.86 -0.86 15.53
N GLU A 78 -5.62 0.36 15.97
CA GLU A 78 -4.58 1.21 15.39
C GLU A 78 -3.22 0.52 15.35
N ARG A 79 -2.87 -0.22 16.40
CA ARG A 79 -1.60 -0.95 16.45
C ARG A 79 -1.45 -1.90 15.26
N VAL A 80 -2.52 -2.64 14.95
CA VAL A 80 -2.51 -3.60 13.83
C VAL A 80 -2.41 -2.86 12.50
N LEU A 81 -3.11 -1.75 12.35
CA LEU A 81 -3.04 -0.94 11.13
C LEU A 81 -1.61 -0.43 10.91
N ARG A 82 -0.97 0.08 11.97
CA ARG A 82 0.40 0.59 11.88
C ARG A 82 1.40 -0.51 11.56
N GLU A 83 1.31 -1.65 12.22
CA GLU A 83 2.20 -2.78 11.96
C GLU A 83 2.07 -3.29 10.53
N THR A 84 0.84 -3.35 10.00
CA THR A 84 0.60 -3.77 8.63
C THR A 84 1.18 -2.76 7.64
N TRP A 85 0.98 -1.47 7.90
CA TRP A 85 1.54 -0.43 7.04
C TRP A 85 3.06 -0.49 7.00
N LEU A 86 3.70 -0.68 8.18
CA LEU A 86 5.15 -0.77 8.25
C LEU A 86 5.67 -2.01 7.50
N ALA A 87 4.95 -3.13 7.58
CA ALA A 87 5.31 -4.33 6.83
C ALA A 87 5.26 -4.07 5.32
N ALA A 88 4.22 -3.37 4.85
CA ALA A 88 4.10 -3.01 3.45
C ALA A 88 5.21 -2.05 3.01
N PHE A 89 5.53 -1.07 3.85
CA PHE A 89 6.60 -0.12 3.57
C PHE A 89 7.96 -0.83 3.49
N ASP A 90 8.23 -1.75 4.41
CA ASP A 90 9.47 -2.52 4.41
C ASP A 90 9.58 -3.40 3.15
N ALA A 91 8.49 -4.04 2.75
CA ALA A 91 8.47 -4.84 1.53
C ALA A 91 8.76 -3.98 0.30
N ALA A 92 8.19 -2.77 0.25
CA ALA A 92 8.43 -1.83 -0.84
C ALA A 92 9.88 -1.35 -0.84
N SER A 93 10.44 -1.07 0.34
CA SER A 93 11.81 -0.59 0.48
C SER A 93 12.82 -1.64 0.00
N ASP A 94 12.56 -2.91 0.29
CA ASP A 94 13.42 -4.00 -0.15
C ASP A 94 13.52 -4.09 -1.67
N ARG A 95 12.50 -3.63 -2.38
CA ARG A 95 12.45 -3.70 -3.85
C ARG A 95 12.74 -2.37 -4.52
N ALA A 96 12.94 -1.31 -3.74
CA ALA A 96 13.10 0.03 -4.30
C ALA A 96 14.46 0.28 -4.95
N GLN A 97 15.45 -0.56 -4.68
CA GLN A 97 16.80 -0.44 -5.27
C GLN A 97 17.42 0.94 -5.05
N GLY A 98 17.28 1.46 -3.83
CA GLY A 98 17.84 2.75 -3.46
C GLY A 98 17.02 3.96 -3.90
N ARG A 99 15.91 3.76 -4.59
CA ARG A 99 15.03 4.86 -5.00
C ARG A 99 14.16 5.32 -3.82
N PRO A 100 13.67 6.57 -3.84
CA PRO A 100 12.81 7.04 -2.76
C PRO A 100 11.54 6.20 -2.60
N VAL A 101 11.16 5.96 -1.35
CA VAL A 101 9.90 5.31 -1.02
C VAL A 101 9.03 6.32 -0.28
N LEU A 102 7.86 6.58 -0.83
CA LEU A 102 6.95 7.60 -0.33
C LEU A 102 5.72 6.93 0.28
N ALA A 103 5.10 7.62 1.21
CA ALA A 103 3.90 7.15 1.89
C ALA A 103 2.69 7.95 1.45
N GLY A 104 1.57 7.28 1.23
CA GLY A 104 0.31 7.91 0.90
C GLY A 104 -0.85 7.07 1.37
N GLY A 105 -2.04 7.60 1.22
CA GLY A 105 -3.24 6.87 1.60
C GLY A 105 -4.46 7.75 1.53
N LYS A 106 -5.63 7.11 1.61
CA LYS A 106 -6.92 7.79 1.57
C LYS A 106 -7.61 7.65 2.93
N SER A 107 -8.18 8.73 3.44
CA SER A 107 -8.94 8.74 4.70
C SER A 107 -8.10 8.15 5.85
N ARG A 108 -8.60 7.13 6.53
CA ARG A 108 -7.91 6.48 7.64
C ARG A 108 -6.54 5.94 7.22
N GLY A 109 -6.42 5.38 6.00
CA GLY A 109 -5.14 4.89 5.49
C GLY A 109 -4.09 5.97 5.40
N GLY A 110 -4.46 7.16 4.94
CA GLY A 110 -3.56 8.31 4.90
C GLY A 110 -3.15 8.76 6.29
N ARG A 111 -4.06 8.74 7.24
CA ARG A 111 -3.76 9.08 8.63
C ARG A 111 -2.74 8.10 9.23
N ILE A 112 -2.94 6.80 9.02
CA ILE A 112 -2.04 5.77 9.55
C ILE A 112 -0.65 5.92 8.92
N ALA A 113 -0.57 6.12 7.61
CA ALA A 113 0.70 6.33 6.92
C ALA A 113 1.44 7.54 7.49
N SER A 114 0.73 8.64 7.69
CA SER A 114 1.29 9.87 8.24
C SER A 114 1.83 9.65 9.65
N MET A 115 1.10 8.93 10.49
CA MET A 115 1.53 8.62 11.86
C MET A 115 2.79 7.75 11.86
N CYS A 116 2.87 6.75 10.97
CA CYS A 116 4.03 5.88 10.90
C CYS A 116 5.28 6.63 10.44
N VAL A 117 5.14 7.55 9.49
CA VAL A 117 6.26 8.38 9.03
C VAL A 117 6.73 9.30 10.14
N ALA A 118 5.79 9.90 10.88
CA ALA A 118 6.14 10.82 11.98
C ALA A 118 6.86 10.11 13.13
N ASP A 119 6.49 8.86 13.41
CA ASP A 119 7.05 8.09 14.52
C ASP A 119 8.35 7.37 14.14
N GLY A 120 8.56 7.19 12.87
CA GLY A 120 9.65 6.37 12.43
C GLY A 120 10.65 6.97 11.59
#